data_d36eff26e2568d5447ca572910989808
#
_entry.id   d36eff26e2568d5447ca572910989808
#
_cell.length_a   1.000
_cell.length_b   1.000
_cell.length_c   1.000
_cell.angle_alpha   90.00
_cell.angle_beta   90.00
_cell.angle_gamma   90.00
#
_symmetry.space_group_name_H-M   'P 1'
#
loop_
_entity.id
_entity.type
_entity.pdbx_description
1 polymer ?
#
loop_
_entity_poly.entity_id
_entity_poly.type
_entity_poly.pdbx_seq_one_letter_code
_entity_poly.pdbx_strand_id
1 'polypeptide(L)'
;MILRDILLLGTLLTDLIFVTQLRMLFVSLRNALPSLKTAVLLLVIPCLVIFVPQVQAKQKSQANGQKKIAIAVKSKPVAAKSRTGPRARRAVALAEVPAKASFGQLAGLHSASDPLDLRSSVALVVDQDTQEVLFRKNDQAILPIASLTKLMTGLVMAEAKLPLHEMITISQEDVDTEKGSTSRLAVGTHLSRGDLLHLALMSSENRAAHALGRTFPGGLNAFVSRMNERAQSLGMRDTRYVEPTGLSSRNQSSANDLALLVGAAYKESMLRELSTSHGREVDVGRRTLQYNNTNRLVKNPEWEIGLQKTGYISEAGQCLVMQTKVAGRKLIMVFLDSAGKLSRIGDAERVRKWLETSPISRAGASTRSHNG
;
A
#
# COMPACT_ATOMS: atom_id res chain seq x y z
N MET A 1 25.51 41.92 -18.33
CA MET A 1 24.80 40.77 -17.73
C MET A 1 23.86 41.21 -16.59
N ILE A 2 24.17 42.24 -15.83
CA ILE A 2 23.39 42.71 -14.65
C ILE A 2 22.06 43.44 -15.04
N LEU A 3 22.01 44.12 -16.18
CA LEU A 3 20.77 44.86 -16.58
C LEU A 3 19.60 43.95 -17.02
N ARG A 4 19.88 42.73 -17.44
CA ARG A 4 18.87 41.76 -17.91
C ARG A 4 18.16 41.08 -16.75
N ASP A 5 18.84 40.91 -15.62
CA ASP A 5 18.29 40.28 -14.42
C ASP A 5 17.41 41.25 -13.62
N ILE A 6 17.66 42.55 -13.70
CA ILE A 6 16.84 43.59 -13.03
C ILE A 6 15.49 43.75 -13.76
N LEU A 7 15.46 43.61 -15.09
CA LEU A 7 14.19 43.66 -15.85
C LEU A 7 13.29 42.42 -15.59
N LEU A 8 13.89 41.23 -15.40
CA LEU A 8 13.15 40.01 -15.07
C LEU A 8 12.56 40.02 -13.65
N LEU A 9 13.27 40.62 -12.67
CA LEU A 9 12.74 40.78 -11.32
C LEU A 9 11.58 41.79 -11.26
N GLY A 10 11.62 42.84 -12.08
CA GLY A 10 10.57 43.86 -12.14
C GLY A 10 9.23 43.28 -12.67
N THR A 11 9.28 42.41 -13.67
CA THR A 11 8.07 41.77 -14.22
C THR A 11 7.46 40.73 -13.30
N LEU A 12 8.26 39.96 -12.58
CA LEU A 12 7.79 39.01 -11.57
C LEU A 12 7.13 39.69 -10.37
N LEU A 13 7.60 40.87 -9.98
CA LEU A 13 7.04 41.60 -8.84
C LEU A 13 5.69 42.24 -9.20
N THR A 14 5.51 42.73 -10.43
CA THR A 14 4.24 43.30 -10.90
C THR A 14 3.16 42.22 -11.05
N ASP A 15 3.50 41.02 -11.51
CA ASP A 15 2.56 39.90 -11.62
C ASP A 15 2.11 39.39 -10.25
N LEU A 16 2.99 39.37 -9.28
CA LEU A 16 2.65 38.94 -7.91
C LEU A 16 1.70 39.94 -7.20
N ILE A 17 1.88 41.24 -7.41
CA ILE A 17 1.04 42.30 -6.86
C ILE A 17 -0.35 42.25 -7.53
N PHE A 18 -0.41 42.01 -8.84
CA PHE A 18 -1.68 41.94 -9.59
C PHE A 18 -2.52 40.71 -9.16
N VAL A 19 -1.90 39.54 -8.97
CA VAL A 19 -2.56 38.33 -8.49
C VAL A 19 -3.08 38.50 -7.06
N THR A 20 -2.34 39.22 -6.21
CA THR A 20 -2.75 39.45 -4.81
C THR A 20 -3.92 40.42 -4.73
N GLN A 21 -3.94 41.48 -5.53
CA GLN A 21 -5.08 42.42 -5.59
C GLN A 21 -6.35 41.77 -6.17
N LEU A 22 -6.20 40.89 -7.19
CA LEU A 22 -7.33 40.16 -7.75
C LEU A 22 -7.95 39.18 -6.75
N ARG A 23 -7.16 38.54 -5.91
CA ARG A 23 -7.64 37.68 -4.81
C ARG A 23 -8.41 38.46 -3.74
N MET A 24 -7.92 39.64 -3.35
CA MET A 24 -8.61 40.50 -2.39
C MET A 24 -9.95 41.00 -2.92
N LEU A 25 -10.05 41.34 -4.21
CA LEU A 25 -11.30 41.75 -4.86
C LEU A 25 -12.33 40.60 -4.89
N PHE A 26 -11.89 39.36 -5.16
CA PHE A 26 -12.75 38.17 -5.17
C PHE A 26 -13.31 37.84 -3.77
N VAL A 27 -12.51 38.01 -2.73
CA VAL A 27 -12.92 37.75 -1.34
C VAL A 27 -13.94 38.83 -0.89
N SER A 28 -13.75 40.08 -1.29
CA SER A 28 -14.66 41.18 -0.98
C SER A 28 -16.03 41.03 -1.69
N LEU A 29 -16.04 40.62 -2.96
CA LEU A 29 -17.28 40.38 -3.72
C LEU A 29 -18.07 39.16 -3.20
N ARG A 30 -17.38 38.13 -2.68
CA ARG A 30 -18.03 36.94 -2.12
C ARG A 30 -18.78 37.21 -0.82
N ASN A 31 -18.38 38.23 -0.07
CA ASN A 31 -19.01 38.60 1.20
C ASN A 31 -20.13 39.63 1.06
N ALA A 32 -20.29 40.26 -0.14
CA ALA A 32 -21.28 41.32 -0.35
C ALA A 32 -22.61 40.84 -0.94
N LEU A 33 -22.73 39.59 -1.45
CA LEU A 33 -23.96 39.11 -2.10
C LEU A 33 -24.27 37.64 -1.72
N PRO A 34 -25.04 37.37 -0.67
CA PRO A 34 -25.44 36.03 -0.28
C PRO A 34 -26.59 35.38 -1.07
N SER A 35 -27.15 36.04 -2.10
CA SER A 35 -28.34 35.52 -2.81
C SER A 35 -28.27 35.67 -4.33
N LEU A 36 -27.28 35.00 -4.99
CA LEU A 36 -27.41 34.75 -6.42
C LEU A 36 -26.82 33.39 -6.75
N LYS A 37 -27.57 32.33 -6.44
CA LYS A 37 -27.39 31.01 -7.02
C LYS A 37 -28.06 31.00 -8.40
N THR A 38 -27.31 30.52 -9.40
CA THR A 38 -27.77 30.24 -10.78
C THR A 38 -27.99 31.46 -11.67
N ALA A 39 -26.95 31.80 -12.41
CA ALA A 39 -26.89 32.14 -13.85
C ALA A 39 -25.67 33.02 -14.12
N VAL A 40 -25.00 32.71 -15.23
CA VAL A 40 -23.84 33.39 -15.84
C VAL A 40 -22.51 32.64 -15.61
N LEU A 41 -22.45 31.52 -16.29
CA LEU A 41 -21.15 30.94 -16.72
C LEU A 41 -21.19 30.75 -18.23
N LEU A 42 -21.07 31.84 -18.96
CA LEU A 42 -20.75 31.87 -20.41
C LEU A 42 -20.42 33.32 -20.77
N LEU A 43 -19.16 33.57 -20.99
CA LEU A 43 -18.61 34.54 -21.94
C LEU A 43 -17.24 35.06 -21.44
N VAL A 44 -16.29 34.94 -22.37
CA VAL A 44 -14.97 35.60 -22.41
C VAL A 44 -13.79 34.69 -22.01
N ILE A 45 -13.38 33.90 -23.00
CA ILE A 45 -12.00 33.53 -23.17
C ILE A 45 -11.50 34.26 -24.44
N PRO A 46 -10.65 35.27 -24.36
CA PRO A 46 -9.85 35.67 -25.52
C PRO A 46 -8.55 34.83 -25.60
N CYS A 47 -8.34 34.29 -26.77
CA CYS A 47 -7.13 33.63 -27.24
C CYS A 47 -5.85 34.39 -26.88
N LEU A 48 -4.96 33.74 -26.15
CA LEU A 48 -3.54 34.11 -26.16
C LEU A 48 -2.77 32.97 -26.84
N VAL A 49 -2.58 33.11 -28.16
CA VAL A 49 -1.70 32.27 -28.97
C VAL A 49 -0.26 32.68 -28.66
N ILE A 50 0.44 31.89 -27.86
CA ILE A 50 1.90 32.06 -27.69
C ILE A 50 2.59 31.29 -28.80
N PHE A 51 3.22 32.05 -29.69
CA PHE A 51 4.06 31.58 -30.78
C PHE A 51 5.37 31.03 -30.23
N VAL A 52 5.57 29.72 -30.28
CA VAL A 52 6.85 29.06 -29.96
C VAL A 52 7.52 28.69 -31.28
N PRO A 53 8.74 29.18 -31.60
CA PRO A 53 9.44 28.78 -32.82
C PRO A 53 9.92 27.32 -32.70
N GLN A 54 9.49 26.48 -33.61
CA GLN A 54 10.00 25.12 -33.79
C GLN A 54 11.41 25.17 -34.36
N VAL A 55 12.37 24.67 -33.61
CA VAL A 55 13.71 24.35 -34.12
C VAL A 55 13.66 22.94 -34.71
N GLN A 56 13.67 22.83 -36.04
CA GLN A 56 13.80 21.56 -36.75
C GLN A 56 15.25 21.07 -36.66
N ALA A 57 15.49 19.99 -35.94
CA ALA A 57 16.76 19.26 -36.05
C ALA A 57 16.69 18.27 -37.20
N LYS A 58 17.51 18.49 -38.21
CA LYS A 58 17.75 17.58 -39.36
C LYS A 58 18.41 16.29 -38.84
N GLN A 59 17.69 15.18 -38.80
CA GLN A 59 18.29 13.85 -38.68
C GLN A 59 18.89 13.43 -40.06
N LYS A 60 20.21 13.29 -40.10
CA LYS A 60 20.91 12.60 -41.18
C LYS A 60 20.78 11.10 -40.97
N SER A 61 20.09 10.45 -41.91
CA SER A 61 20.08 9.00 -42.10
C SER A 61 21.47 8.55 -42.55
N GLN A 62 22.14 7.73 -41.74
CA GLN A 62 23.28 6.91 -42.22
C GLN A 62 22.81 5.46 -42.29
N ALA A 63 22.65 5.01 -43.53
CA ALA A 63 22.51 3.61 -43.87
C ALA A 63 23.86 2.90 -43.71
N ASN A 64 23.96 1.94 -42.80
CA ASN A 64 25.11 1.06 -42.71
C ASN A 64 24.68 -0.35 -43.09
N GLY A 65 25.11 -0.79 -44.26
CA GLY A 65 24.91 -2.13 -44.80
C GLY A 65 25.72 -3.16 -44.01
N GLN A 66 25.04 -4.09 -43.37
CA GLN A 66 25.68 -5.30 -42.80
C GLN A 66 25.75 -6.40 -43.87
N LYS A 67 26.97 -6.66 -44.37
CA LYS A 67 27.31 -7.87 -45.13
C LYS A 67 27.24 -9.09 -44.24
N LYS A 68 26.34 -10.03 -44.53
CA LYS A 68 26.34 -11.38 -43.95
C LYS A 68 27.55 -12.16 -44.52
N ILE A 69 28.49 -12.50 -43.64
CA ILE A 69 29.53 -13.51 -43.91
C ILE A 69 29.07 -14.80 -43.24
N ALA A 70 28.71 -15.78 -44.07
CA ALA A 70 28.44 -17.14 -43.64
C ALA A 70 29.75 -17.89 -43.56
N ILE A 71 30.20 -18.25 -42.36
CA ILE A 71 31.34 -19.15 -42.14
C ILE A 71 30.79 -20.53 -41.82
N ALA A 72 30.95 -21.45 -42.76
CA ALA A 72 30.65 -22.87 -42.54
C ALA A 72 31.79 -23.51 -41.75
N VAL A 73 31.55 -23.90 -40.52
CA VAL A 73 32.50 -24.66 -39.72
C VAL A 73 32.12 -26.15 -39.77
N LYS A 74 32.96 -26.94 -40.46
CA LYS A 74 32.93 -28.42 -40.47
C LYS A 74 33.37 -28.91 -39.08
N SER A 75 32.52 -29.55 -38.35
CA SER A 75 32.85 -30.25 -37.10
C SER A 75 33.38 -31.65 -37.38
N LYS A 76 34.62 -31.95 -36.96
CA LYS A 76 35.14 -33.31 -36.79
C LYS A 76 34.91 -33.79 -35.34
N PRO A 77 34.53 -35.03 -35.11
CA PRO A 77 34.35 -35.53 -33.75
C PRO A 77 35.73 -35.86 -33.13
N VAL A 78 36.03 -35.26 -31.98
CA VAL A 78 37.17 -35.62 -31.14
C VAL A 78 36.66 -36.38 -29.93
N ALA A 79 37.23 -37.59 -29.74
CA ALA A 79 36.92 -38.52 -28.69
C ALA A 79 37.15 -37.93 -27.29
N ALA A 80 36.18 -38.11 -26.41
CA ALA A 80 36.24 -37.71 -25.02
C ALA A 80 37.22 -38.63 -24.23
N LYS A 81 38.28 -38.04 -23.67
CA LYS A 81 39.00 -38.62 -22.52
C LYS A 81 38.52 -37.97 -21.25
N SER A 82 37.81 -38.74 -20.45
CA SER A 82 37.40 -38.38 -19.08
C SER A 82 38.64 -38.19 -18.19
N ARG A 83 38.79 -36.99 -17.63
CA ARG A 83 39.66 -36.75 -16.48
C ARG A 83 38.78 -36.25 -15.34
N THR A 84 38.44 -37.17 -14.45
CA THR A 84 37.84 -36.89 -13.14
C THR A 84 38.88 -36.24 -12.24
N GLY A 85 38.74 -34.96 -11.95
CA GLY A 85 39.41 -34.26 -10.86
C GLY A 85 38.39 -33.37 -10.14
N PRO A 86 38.38 -33.35 -8.80
CA PRO A 86 37.40 -32.56 -8.06
C PRO A 86 37.71 -31.06 -8.22
N ARG A 87 36.96 -30.38 -9.09
CA ARG A 87 37.05 -28.95 -9.24
C ARG A 87 36.30 -28.31 -8.06
N ALA A 88 37.06 -27.98 -6.99
CA ALA A 88 36.54 -27.19 -5.90
C ALA A 88 35.90 -25.91 -6.46
N ARG A 89 34.55 -25.84 -6.49
CA ARG A 89 33.81 -24.62 -6.73
C ARG A 89 34.05 -23.71 -5.53
N ARG A 90 35.01 -22.81 -5.68
CA ARG A 90 35.15 -21.68 -4.76
C ARG A 90 33.85 -20.88 -4.83
N ALA A 91 32.95 -21.13 -3.87
CA ALA A 91 31.78 -20.30 -3.66
C ALA A 91 32.31 -18.89 -3.30
N VAL A 92 32.23 -17.98 -4.25
CA VAL A 92 32.38 -16.55 -3.94
C VAL A 92 31.18 -16.23 -3.07
N ALA A 93 31.41 -16.09 -1.77
CA ALA A 93 30.44 -15.54 -0.86
C ALA A 93 30.18 -14.10 -1.35
N LEU A 94 29.07 -13.89 -2.04
CA LEU A 94 28.56 -12.55 -2.29
C LEU A 94 28.38 -11.94 -0.90
N ALA A 95 29.13 -10.88 -0.61
CA ALA A 95 28.94 -10.11 0.60
C ALA A 95 27.46 -9.68 0.63
N GLU A 96 26.70 -10.21 1.59
CA GLU A 96 25.32 -9.77 1.81
C GLU A 96 25.37 -8.28 2.08
N VAL A 97 24.77 -7.49 1.18
CA VAL A 97 24.53 -6.07 1.43
C VAL A 97 23.65 -6.01 2.68
N PRO A 98 24.08 -5.32 3.76
CA PRO A 98 23.30 -5.24 4.99
C PRO A 98 21.88 -4.77 4.66
N ALA A 99 20.88 -5.48 5.15
CA ALA A 99 19.50 -5.08 4.96
C ALA A 99 19.29 -3.66 5.55
N LYS A 100 18.62 -2.79 4.81
CA LYS A 100 18.31 -1.43 5.30
C LYS A 100 17.51 -1.53 6.60
N ALA A 101 17.97 -0.83 7.65
CA ALA A 101 17.27 -0.78 8.92
C ALA A 101 15.86 -0.17 8.76
N SER A 102 14.87 -0.75 9.44
CA SER A 102 13.52 -0.21 9.51
C SER A 102 13.47 1.06 10.38
N PHE A 103 12.39 1.82 10.28
CA PHE A 103 12.20 3.00 11.13
C PHE A 103 12.11 2.62 12.62
N GLY A 104 11.49 1.49 12.97
CA GLY A 104 11.44 1.02 14.34
C GLY A 104 12.82 0.61 14.88
N GLN A 105 13.68 0.00 14.04
CA GLN A 105 15.07 -0.27 14.40
C GLN A 105 15.85 1.02 14.61
N LEU A 106 15.72 2.00 13.72
CA LEU A 106 16.38 3.31 13.86
C LEU A 106 15.91 4.08 15.11
N ALA A 107 14.65 3.91 15.49
CA ALA A 107 14.06 4.50 16.70
C ALA A 107 14.35 3.69 17.98
N GLY A 108 15.09 2.58 17.91
CA GLY A 108 15.43 1.74 19.05
C GLY A 108 14.24 0.96 19.64
N LEU A 109 13.10 0.86 18.96
CA LEU A 109 11.88 0.23 19.48
C LEU A 109 12.02 -1.28 19.73
N HIS A 110 12.98 -1.93 19.06
CA HIS A 110 13.27 -3.37 19.27
C HIS A 110 13.92 -3.67 20.63
N SER A 111 14.45 -2.65 21.32
CA SER A 111 15.03 -2.84 22.66
C SER A 111 13.98 -3.00 23.77
N ALA A 112 12.72 -2.69 23.50
CA ALA A 112 11.64 -2.86 24.47
C ALA A 112 11.41 -4.35 24.73
N SER A 113 11.64 -4.79 25.97
CA SER A 113 11.32 -6.15 26.43
C SER A 113 9.82 -6.33 26.61
N ASP A 114 9.32 -7.55 26.39
CA ASP A 114 7.94 -7.92 26.65
C ASP A 114 7.86 -9.38 27.12
N PRO A 115 6.81 -9.76 27.88
CA PRO A 115 6.70 -11.10 28.47
C PRO A 115 6.48 -12.22 27.44
N LEU A 116 6.20 -11.90 26.18
CA LEU A 116 5.93 -12.85 25.11
C LEU A 116 7.10 -13.00 24.13
N ASP A 117 8.20 -12.27 24.33
CA ASP A 117 9.38 -12.22 23.43
C ASP A 117 8.98 -12.03 21.97
N LEU A 118 8.12 -11.02 21.72
CA LEU A 118 7.65 -10.72 20.38
C LEU A 118 8.77 -10.09 19.53
N ARG A 119 8.87 -10.55 18.29
CA ARG A 119 9.82 -10.02 17.31
C ARG A 119 9.36 -8.72 16.65
N SER A 120 8.08 -8.39 16.82
CA SER A 120 7.52 -7.10 16.43
C SER A 120 7.97 -6.02 17.41
N SER A 121 8.47 -4.89 16.90
CA SER A 121 8.84 -3.75 17.73
C SER A 121 7.61 -3.04 18.31
N VAL A 122 6.48 -3.17 17.62
CA VAL A 122 5.17 -2.65 18.04
C VAL A 122 4.15 -3.78 18.02
N ALA A 123 3.38 -3.92 19.10
CA ALA A 123 2.28 -4.88 19.17
C ALA A 123 1.11 -4.35 19.99
N LEU A 124 -0.11 -4.69 19.58
CA LEU A 124 -1.34 -4.37 20.30
C LEU A 124 -2.32 -5.52 20.12
N VAL A 125 -2.95 -5.93 21.23
CA VAL A 125 -4.05 -6.90 21.25
C VAL A 125 -5.20 -6.30 22.04
N VAL A 126 -6.35 -6.17 21.38
CA VAL A 126 -7.56 -5.56 21.94
C VAL A 126 -8.73 -6.52 21.78
N ASP A 127 -9.54 -6.67 22.82
CA ASP A 127 -10.84 -7.32 22.72
C ASP A 127 -11.80 -6.39 21.93
N GLN A 128 -12.33 -6.90 20.82
CA GLN A 128 -13.15 -6.10 19.93
C GLN A 128 -14.51 -5.72 20.54
N ASP A 129 -15.07 -6.57 21.38
CA ASP A 129 -16.40 -6.37 21.96
C ASP A 129 -16.34 -5.43 23.17
N THR A 130 -15.30 -5.58 24.03
CA THR A 130 -15.16 -4.82 25.29
C THR A 130 -14.22 -3.62 25.19
N GLN A 131 -13.42 -3.55 24.12
CA GLN A 131 -12.33 -2.56 23.92
C GLN A 131 -11.21 -2.66 24.99
N GLU A 132 -11.17 -3.76 25.75
CA GLU A 132 -10.11 -4.03 26.71
C GLU A 132 -8.78 -4.27 25.98
N VAL A 133 -7.74 -3.56 26.40
CA VAL A 133 -6.38 -3.79 25.92
C VAL A 133 -5.76 -4.93 26.71
N LEU A 134 -5.55 -6.07 26.06
CA LEU A 134 -4.99 -7.28 26.67
C LEU A 134 -3.46 -7.28 26.67
N PHE A 135 -2.87 -6.71 25.63
CA PHE A 135 -1.42 -6.62 25.47
C PHE A 135 -1.05 -5.36 24.70
N ARG A 136 0.04 -4.70 25.10
CA ARG A 136 0.62 -3.57 24.36
C ARG A 136 2.14 -3.58 24.44
N LYS A 137 2.77 -3.17 23.35
CA LYS A 137 4.21 -2.89 23.23
C LYS A 137 4.39 -1.73 22.24
N ASN A 138 4.89 -0.58 22.67
CA ASN A 138 5.12 0.61 21.85
C ASN A 138 3.91 1.01 20.97
N ASP A 139 2.68 0.79 21.42
CA ASP A 139 1.44 0.87 20.64
C ASP A 139 1.12 2.26 20.08
N GLN A 140 1.75 3.31 20.63
CA GLN A 140 1.62 4.69 20.18
C GLN A 140 2.69 5.10 19.14
N ALA A 141 3.67 4.24 18.88
CA ALA A 141 4.73 4.56 17.92
C ALA A 141 4.16 4.71 16.50
N ILE A 142 4.47 5.83 15.85
CA ILE A 142 4.05 6.12 14.47
C ILE A 142 5.12 5.58 13.53
N LEU A 143 4.76 4.56 12.75
CA LEU A 143 5.65 3.85 11.83
C LEU A 143 5.05 3.78 10.42
N PRO A 144 5.89 3.61 9.38
CA PRO A 144 5.41 3.19 8.08
C PRO A 144 4.66 1.86 8.19
N ILE A 145 3.51 1.76 7.51
CA ILE A 145 2.60 0.61 7.66
C ILE A 145 2.55 -0.31 6.45
N ALA A 146 3.35 0.01 5.42
CA ALA A 146 3.37 -0.77 4.19
C ALA A 146 1.96 -1.07 3.66
N SER A 147 1.75 -2.25 3.10
CA SER A 147 0.46 -2.66 2.51
C SER A 147 -0.71 -2.83 3.48
N LEU A 148 -0.56 -2.56 4.78
CA LEU A 148 -1.71 -2.41 5.67
C LEU A 148 -2.61 -1.25 5.19
N THR A 149 -2.03 -0.26 4.52
CA THR A 149 -2.71 0.82 3.77
C THR A 149 -3.89 0.32 2.94
N LYS A 150 -3.75 -0.86 2.29
CA LYS A 150 -4.78 -1.41 1.43
C LYS A 150 -6.08 -1.78 2.17
N LEU A 151 -6.04 -1.89 3.49
CA LEU A 151 -7.26 -2.05 4.27
C LEU A 151 -8.11 -0.77 4.25
N MET A 152 -7.48 0.41 4.36
CA MET A 152 -8.18 1.70 4.16
C MET A 152 -8.63 1.87 2.71
N THR A 153 -7.81 1.48 1.74
CA THR A 153 -8.20 1.45 0.32
C THR A 153 -9.46 0.62 0.11
N GLY A 154 -9.52 -0.57 0.72
CA GLY A 154 -10.69 -1.44 0.68
C GLY A 154 -11.91 -0.80 1.34
N LEU A 155 -11.74 -0.19 2.51
CA LEU A 155 -12.84 0.45 3.24
C LEU A 155 -13.46 1.60 2.44
N VAL A 156 -12.63 2.48 1.88
CA VAL A 156 -13.12 3.58 1.02
C VAL A 156 -13.84 3.06 -0.22
N MET A 157 -13.33 1.99 -0.84
CA MET A 157 -13.98 1.35 -1.99
C MET A 157 -15.34 0.74 -1.61
N ALA A 158 -15.43 0.05 -0.47
CA ALA A 158 -16.68 -0.54 0.01
C ALA A 158 -17.75 0.52 0.29
N GLU A 159 -17.36 1.60 0.96
CA GLU A 159 -18.25 2.72 1.31
C GLU A 159 -18.70 3.52 0.08
N ALA A 160 -17.87 3.62 -0.95
CA ALA A 160 -18.20 4.33 -2.19
C ALA A 160 -19.27 3.64 -3.03
N LYS A 161 -19.54 2.34 -2.80
CA LYS A 161 -20.57 1.54 -3.50
C LYS A 161 -20.49 1.62 -5.02
N LEU A 162 -19.28 1.77 -5.56
CA LEU A 162 -19.05 1.79 -7.01
C LEU A 162 -19.33 0.40 -7.61
N PRO A 163 -19.77 0.32 -8.90
CA PRO A 163 -20.07 -0.94 -9.55
C PRO A 163 -18.87 -1.90 -9.55
N LEU A 164 -18.98 -3.04 -8.87
CA LEU A 164 -17.89 -4.02 -8.77
C LEU A 164 -17.61 -4.75 -10.09
N HIS A 165 -18.58 -4.79 -11.00
CA HIS A 165 -18.46 -5.40 -12.34
C HIS A 165 -17.80 -4.45 -13.36
N GLU A 166 -17.60 -3.18 -13.04
CA GLU A 166 -16.94 -2.23 -13.93
C GLU A 166 -15.52 -2.69 -14.25
N MET A 167 -15.22 -2.76 -15.57
CA MET A 167 -13.93 -3.21 -16.07
C MET A 167 -12.91 -2.07 -16.01
N ILE A 168 -11.79 -2.33 -15.37
CA ILE A 168 -10.69 -1.37 -15.20
C ILE A 168 -9.46 -1.91 -15.90
N THR A 169 -8.80 -1.06 -16.68
CA THR A 169 -7.54 -1.38 -17.34
C THR A 169 -6.36 -0.98 -16.46
N ILE A 170 -5.42 -1.90 -16.25
CA ILE A 170 -4.12 -1.58 -15.66
C ILE A 170 -3.34 -0.72 -16.64
N SER A 171 -2.99 0.49 -16.24
CA SER A 171 -2.27 1.46 -17.06
C SER A 171 -0.78 1.55 -16.66
N GLN A 172 -0.02 2.33 -17.41
CA GLN A 172 1.37 2.62 -17.07
C GLN A 172 1.50 3.39 -15.74
N GLU A 173 0.50 4.16 -15.38
CA GLU A 173 0.44 4.90 -14.10
C GLU A 173 0.39 3.96 -12.89
N ASP A 174 -0.11 2.71 -13.07
CA ASP A 174 -0.21 1.72 -12.00
C ASP A 174 1.12 0.98 -11.75
N VAL A 175 2.15 1.25 -12.56
CA VAL A 175 3.47 0.66 -12.39
C VAL A 175 4.22 1.37 -11.27
N ASP A 176 4.68 0.58 -10.29
CA ASP A 176 5.47 1.09 -9.17
C ASP A 176 6.81 1.67 -9.64
N THR A 177 6.99 2.96 -9.42
CA THR A 177 8.24 3.71 -9.70
C THR A 177 8.98 4.08 -8.41
N GLU A 178 8.42 3.81 -7.22
CA GLU A 178 8.99 4.18 -5.94
C GLU A 178 9.89 3.09 -5.35
N LYS A 179 9.45 1.83 -5.42
CA LYS A 179 10.15 0.67 -4.83
C LYS A 179 10.59 -0.37 -5.85
N GLY A 180 10.14 -0.24 -7.10
CA GLY A 180 10.41 -1.24 -8.14
C GLY A 180 9.78 -2.59 -7.83
N SER A 181 8.65 -2.63 -7.12
CA SER A 181 7.95 -3.88 -6.83
C SER A 181 7.46 -4.54 -8.12
N THR A 182 7.58 -5.86 -8.19
CA THR A 182 7.10 -6.63 -9.33
C THR A 182 5.62 -6.94 -9.20
N SER A 183 4.91 -6.96 -10.34
CA SER A 183 3.51 -7.38 -10.42
C SER A 183 3.33 -8.35 -11.58
N ARG A 184 2.40 -9.29 -11.43
CA ARG A 184 1.99 -10.22 -12.48
C ARG A 184 0.87 -9.66 -13.37
N LEU A 185 0.22 -8.57 -12.93
CA LEU A 185 -0.74 -7.82 -13.75
C LEU A 185 0.04 -6.95 -14.74
N ALA A 186 0.04 -7.33 -16.01
CA ALA A 186 0.68 -6.53 -17.07
C ALA A 186 -0.14 -5.25 -17.35
N VAL A 187 0.53 -4.20 -17.85
CA VAL A 187 -0.14 -3.05 -18.42
C VAL A 187 -1.00 -3.53 -19.59
N GLY A 188 -2.22 -3.00 -19.72
CA GLY A 188 -3.23 -3.46 -20.66
C GLY A 188 -4.10 -4.61 -20.16
N THR A 189 -3.86 -5.17 -18.96
CA THR A 189 -4.76 -6.16 -18.35
C THR A 189 -6.08 -5.49 -17.96
N HIS A 190 -7.20 -6.14 -18.29
CA HIS A 190 -8.55 -5.71 -17.92
C HIS A 190 -9.10 -6.65 -16.84
N LEU A 191 -9.50 -6.12 -15.71
CA LEU A 191 -10.15 -6.85 -14.61
C LEU A 191 -11.32 -6.04 -14.07
N SER A 192 -12.28 -6.73 -13.47
CA SER A 192 -13.37 -6.06 -12.77
C SER A 192 -12.84 -5.29 -11.54
N ARG A 193 -13.53 -4.22 -11.14
CA ARG A 193 -13.23 -3.51 -9.88
C ARG A 193 -13.23 -4.48 -8.70
N GLY A 194 -14.15 -5.44 -8.68
CA GLY A 194 -14.25 -6.48 -7.65
C GLY A 194 -13.00 -7.38 -7.62
N ASP A 195 -12.51 -7.84 -8.79
CA ASP A 195 -11.28 -8.64 -8.86
C ASP A 195 -10.06 -7.84 -8.42
N LEU A 196 -9.95 -6.58 -8.82
CA LEU A 196 -8.87 -5.71 -8.37
C LEU A 196 -8.91 -5.53 -6.84
N LEU A 197 -10.09 -5.31 -6.26
CA LEU A 197 -10.24 -5.18 -4.81
C LEU A 197 -9.86 -6.48 -4.10
N HIS A 198 -10.28 -7.62 -4.64
CA HIS A 198 -9.91 -8.94 -4.12
C HIS A 198 -8.39 -9.15 -4.12
N LEU A 199 -7.74 -8.88 -5.26
CA LEU A 199 -6.28 -9.03 -5.38
C LEU A 199 -5.53 -8.06 -4.46
N ALA A 200 -5.99 -6.84 -4.29
CA ALA A 200 -5.38 -5.86 -3.39
C ALA A 200 -5.42 -6.31 -1.92
N LEU A 201 -6.54 -6.87 -1.46
CA LEU A 201 -6.73 -7.28 -0.07
C LEU A 201 -6.09 -8.63 0.24
N MET A 202 -6.33 -9.65 -0.57
CA MET A 202 -5.87 -11.03 -0.35
C MET A 202 -4.39 -11.20 -0.66
N SER A 203 -3.97 -10.84 -1.87
CA SER A 203 -2.61 -11.06 -2.37
C SER A 203 -1.71 -9.83 -2.29
N SER A 204 -2.25 -8.72 -1.81
CA SER A 204 -1.51 -7.46 -1.65
C SER A 204 -1.01 -6.86 -2.98
N GLU A 205 -1.74 -7.06 -4.09
CA GLU A 205 -1.35 -6.60 -5.42
C GLU A 205 -1.34 -5.07 -5.51
N ASN A 206 -0.15 -4.51 -5.82
CA ASN A 206 0.06 -3.06 -5.80
C ASN A 206 -0.63 -2.36 -6.98
N ARG A 207 -0.51 -2.92 -8.19
CA ARG A 207 -1.16 -2.31 -9.38
C ARG A 207 -2.67 -2.31 -9.25
N ALA A 208 -3.25 -3.36 -8.64
CA ALA A 208 -4.67 -3.40 -8.35
C ALA A 208 -5.10 -2.29 -7.39
N ALA A 209 -4.38 -2.10 -6.29
CA ALA A 209 -4.69 -1.04 -5.33
C ALA A 209 -4.52 0.36 -5.92
N HIS A 210 -3.49 0.58 -6.75
CA HIS A 210 -3.28 1.86 -7.43
C HIS A 210 -4.39 2.15 -8.44
N ALA A 211 -4.73 1.17 -9.29
CA ALA A 211 -5.80 1.29 -10.29
C ALA A 211 -7.16 1.61 -9.64
N LEU A 212 -7.48 1.02 -8.49
CA LEU A 212 -8.68 1.38 -7.72
C LEU A 212 -8.69 2.85 -7.31
N GLY A 213 -7.58 3.36 -6.75
CA GLY A 213 -7.47 4.77 -6.37
C GLY A 213 -7.51 5.71 -7.57
N ARG A 214 -6.81 5.37 -8.66
CA ARG A 214 -6.77 6.16 -9.90
C ARG A 214 -8.14 6.29 -10.56
N THR A 215 -8.94 5.22 -10.55
CA THR A 215 -10.27 5.18 -11.18
C THR A 215 -11.40 5.55 -10.23
N PHE A 216 -11.08 6.07 -9.06
CA PHE A 216 -12.08 6.63 -8.14
C PHE A 216 -12.64 7.94 -8.70
N PRO A 217 -13.91 8.29 -8.45
CA PRO A 217 -14.46 9.60 -8.84
C PRO A 217 -13.62 10.76 -8.33
N GLY A 218 -13.12 11.59 -9.23
CA GLY A 218 -12.18 12.66 -8.93
C GLY A 218 -10.70 12.25 -8.94
N GLY A 219 -10.40 10.97 -9.27
CA GLY A 219 -9.05 10.45 -9.46
C GLY A 219 -8.27 10.19 -8.17
N LEU A 220 -6.97 9.92 -8.33
CA LEU A 220 -6.09 9.48 -7.24
C LEU A 220 -6.03 10.48 -6.07
N ASN A 221 -5.96 11.78 -6.35
CA ASN A 221 -5.90 12.80 -5.30
C ASN A 221 -7.19 12.84 -4.46
N ALA A 222 -8.35 12.75 -5.10
CA ALA A 222 -9.63 12.66 -4.40
C ALA A 222 -9.73 11.40 -3.55
N PHE A 223 -9.21 10.28 -4.06
CA PHE A 223 -9.15 9.02 -3.32
C PHE A 223 -8.29 9.14 -2.06
N VAL A 224 -7.08 9.68 -2.17
CA VAL A 224 -6.18 9.89 -1.02
C VAL A 224 -6.77 10.86 -0.01
N SER A 225 -7.43 11.94 -0.46
CA SER A 225 -8.17 12.83 0.42
C SER A 225 -9.24 12.08 1.20
N ARG A 226 -10.02 11.22 0.51
CA ARG A 226 -11.06 10.40 1.14
C ARG A 226 -10.49 9.39 2.15
N MET A 227 -9.31 8.80 1.88
CA MET A 227 -8.63 7.93 2.86
C MET A 227 -8.29 8.69 4.15
N ASN A 228 -7.76 9.91 4.05
CA ASN A 228 -7.41 10.72 5.21
C ASN A 228 -8.65 11.26 5.95
N GLU A 229 -9.69 11.70 5.24
CA GLU A 229 -10.97 12.08 5.84
C GLU A 229 -11.58 10.91 6.62
N ARG A 230 -11.51 9.69 6.05
CA ARG A 230 -12.01 8.50 6.72
C ARG A 230 -11.19 8.15 7.96
N ALA A 231 -9.88 8.24 7.88
CA ALA A 231 -9.01 8.06 9.05
C ALA A 231 -9.39 9.05 10.17
N GLN A 232 -9.53 10.33 9.84
CA GLN A 232 -9.95 11.35 10.80
C GLN A 232 -11.32 11.05 11.41
N SER A 233 -12.31 10.63 10.61
CA SER A 233 -13.66 10.30 11.07
C SER A 233 -13.70 9.07 11.99
N LEU A 234 -12.71 8.16 11.87
CA LEU A 234 -12.52 7.01 12.75
C LEU A 234 -11.76 7.36 14.04
N GLY A 235 -11.24 8.59 14.17
CA GLY A 235 -10.41 9.01 15.29
C GLY A 235 -8.95 8.58 15.18
N MET A 236 -8.48 8.20 13.99
CA MET A 236 -7.09 7.80 13.70
C MET A 236 -6.19 9.04 13.58
N ARG A 237 -5.77 9.58 14.72
CA ARG A 237 -5.08 10.88 14.80
C ARG A 237 -3.61 10.83 14.40
N ASP A 238 -3.00 9.66 14.50
CA ASP A 238 -1.58 9.40 14.17
C ASP A 238 -1.40 8.88 12.75
N THR A 239 -2.49 8.83 11.95
CA THR A 239 -2.51 8.21 10.64
C THR A 239 -2.49 9.22 9.51
N ARG A 240 -1.63 8.96 8.54
CA ARG A 240 -1.55 9.72 7.29
C ARG A 240 -1.37 8.80 6.09
N TYR A 241 -2.15 9.02 5.07
CA TYR A 241 -2.04 8.38 3.76
C TYR A 241 -1.58 9.38 2.69
N VAL A 242 -0.68 8.95 1.81
CA VAL A 242 -0.22 9.73 0.65
C VAL A 242 -0.49 9.00 -0.68
N GLU A 243 -0.79 7.69 -0.61
CA GLU A 243 -1.12 6.87 -1.79
C GLU A 243 -1.85 5.57 -1.35
N PRO A 244 -2.52 4.82 -2.26
CA PRO A 244 -3.41 3.72 -1.89
C PRO A 244 -2.74 2.36 -1.68
N THR A 245 -1.42 2.21 -1.93
CA THR A 245 -0.76 0.89 -1.96
C THR A 245 0.02 0.55 -0.69
N GLY A 246 0.61 1.55 -0.02
CA GLY A 246 1.55 1.41 1.08
C GLY A 246 2.99 1.16 0.64
N LEU A 247 3.34 1.49 -0.60
CA LEU A 247 4.73 1.49 -1.07
C LEU A 247 5.50 2.67 -0.50
N SER A 248 4.83 3.80 -0.31
CA SER A 248 5.43 4.97 0.30
C SER A 248 5.61 4.79 1.81
N SER A 249 6.82 5.03 2.31
CA SER A 249 7.10 5.08 3.75
C SER A 249 6.42 6.26 4.46
N ARG A 250 5.81 7.17 3.72
CA ARG A 250 5.00 8.28 4.24
C ARG A 250 3.56 7.89 4.58
N ASN A 251 3.11 6.68 4.20
CA ASN A 251 1.90 6.07 4.74
C ASN A 251 2.25 5.56 6.14
N GLN A 252 1.80 6.26 7.16
CA GLN A 252 2.18 6.03 8.55
C GLN A 252 0.95 5.93 9.44
N SER A 253 1.08 5.16 10.53
CA SER A 253 0.03 4.98 11.54
C SER A 253 0.61 4.46 12.84
N SER A 254 -0.17 4.50 13.92
CA SER A 254 0.09 3.81 15.19
C SER A 254 -0.70 2.49 15.26
N ALA A 255 -0.33 1.60 16.20
CA ALA A 255 -1.09 0.36 16.41
C ALA A 255 -2.50 0.63 16.93
N ASN A 256 -2.68 1.68 17.73
CA ASN A 256 -4.00 2.11 18.22
C ASN A 256 -4.92 2.51 17.06
N ASP A 257 -4.43 3.34 16.14
CA ASP A 257 -5.19 3.77 14.97
C ASP A 257 -5.53 2.61 14.05
N LEU A 258 -4.57 1.69 13.84
CA LEU A 258 -4.81 0.49 13.03
C LEU A 258 -5.86 -0.44 13.65
N ALA A 259 -5.96 -0.50 14.97
CA ALA A 259 -7.04 -1.25 15.63
C ALA A 259 -8.41 -0.64 15.32
N LEU A 260 -8.53 0.69 15.30
CA LEU A 260 -9.76 1.38 14.87
C LEU A 260 -10.11 1.06 13.41
N LEU A 261 -9.11 1.08 12.51
CA LEU A 261 -9.31 0.70 11.11
C LEU A 261 -9.80 -0.73 10.96
N VAL A 262 -9.16 -1.69 11.66
CA VAL A 262 -9.57 -3.10 11.63
C VAL A 262 -11.00 -3.26 12.13
N GLY A 263 -11.37 -2.58 13.22
CA GLY A 263 -12.74 -2.60 13.76
C GLY A 263 -13.77 -2.05 12.76
N ALA A 264 -13.45 -0.98 12.05
CA ALA A 264 -14.31 -0.40 11.02
C ALA A 264 -14.43 -1.31 9.79
N ALA A 265 -13.31 -1.79 9.27
CA ALA A 265 -13.26 -2.68 8.11
C ALA A 265 -13.94 -4.03 8.37
N TYR A 266 -13.90 -4.53 9.59
CA TYR A 266 -14.58 -5.77 9.97
C TYR A 266 -16.12 -5.69 9.87
N LYS A 267 -16.70 -4.51 9.95
CA LYS A 267 -18.15 -4.32 9.77
C LYS A 267 -18.59 -4.60 8.32
N GLU A 268 -17.70 -4.42 7.36
CA GLU A 268 -17.94 -4.64 5.94
C GLU A 268 -17.79 -6.14 5.58
N SER A 269 -18.90 -6.83 5.27
CA SER A 269 -18.90 -8.27 4.93
C SER A 269 -17.98 -8.59 3.75
N MET A 270 -18.02 -7.75 2.73
CA MET A 270 -17.16 -7.89 1.55
C MET A 270 -15.67 -7.87 1.91
N LEU A 271 -15.23 -6.96 2.79
CA LEU A 271 -13.81 -6.90 3.19
C LEU A 271 -13.39 -8.14 3.97
N ARG A 272 -14.27 -8.67 4.83
CA ARG A 272 -14.00 -9.93 5.54
C ARG A 272 -13.78 -11.07 4.54
N GLU A 273 -14.72 -11.26 3.61
CA GLU A 273 -14.67 -12.32 2.58
C GLU A 273 -13.40 -12.20 1.72
N LEU A 274 -13.16 -11.02 1.13
CA LEU A 274 -12.05 -10.82 0.21
C LEU A 274 -10.69 -10.95 0.89
N SER A 275 -10.53 -10.42 2.11
CA SER A 275 -9.23 -10.46 2.82
C SER A 275 -8.88 -11.85 3.34
N THR A 276 -9.88 -12.70 3.63
CA THR A 276 -9.66 -14.04 4.20
C THR A 276 -9.77 -15.18 3.17
N SER A 277 -10.07 -14.89 1.91
CA SER A 277 -10.08 -15.92 0.87
C SER A 277 -8.70 -16.57 0.71
N HIS A 278 -8.68 -17.88 0.47
CA HIS A 278 -7.44 -18.66 0.36
C HIS A 278 -6.64 -18.35 -0.91
N GLY A 279 -7.33 -18.04 -1.99
CA GLY A 279 -6.77 -17.76 -3.31
C GLY A 279 -7.83 -17.27 -4.29
N ARG A 280 -7.38 -16.75 -5.41
CA ARG A 280 -8.23 -16.29 -6.52
C ARG A 280 -7.54 -16.56 -7.85
N GLU A 281 -8.30 -17.07 -8.78
CA GLU A 281 -7.92 -17.14 -10.19
C GLU A 281 -8.54 -15.96 -10.93
N VAL A 282 -7.75 -15.33 -11.79
CA VAL A 282 -8.19 -14.23 -12.65
C VAL A 282 -7.69 -14.44 -14.08
N ASP A 283 -8.56 -14.20 -15.04
CA ASP A 283 -8.20 -14.26 -16.46
C ASP A 283 -7.61 -12.92 -16.89
N VAL A 284 -6.41 -12.99 -17.47
CA VAL A 284 -5.69 -11.81 -17.96
C VAL A 284 -5.47 -11.89 -19.48
N GLY A 285 -6.51 -12.25 -20.21
CA GLY A 285 -6.53 -12.46 -21.64
C GLY A 285 -6.18 -13.90 -22.04
N ARG A 286 -4.91 -14.16 -22.46
CA ARG A 286 -4.54 -15.48 -22.95
C ARG A 286 -4.17 -16.51 -21.87
N ARG A 287 -4.21 -16.13 -20.62
CA ARG A 287 -3.81 -16.99 -19.49
C ARG A 287 -4.59 -16.65 -18.22
N THR A 288 -4.74 -17.62 -17.36
CA THR A 288 -5.26 -17.47 -15.99
C THR A 288 -4.09 -17.31 -15.01
N LEU A 289 -4.20 -16.38 -14.09
CA LEU A 289 -3.22 -16.17 -13.01
C LEU A 289 -3.82 -16.62 -11.69
N GLN A 290 -3.12 -17.54 -11.01
CA GLN A 290 -3.44 -17.97 -9.66
C GLN A 290 -2.78 -17.05 -8.63
N TYR A 291 -3.56 -16.41 -7.75
CA TYR A 291 -3.12 -15.65 -6.61
C TYR A 291 -3.42 -16.38 -5.30
N ASN A 292 -2.60 -16.20 -4.29
CA ASN A 292 -2.78 -16.79 -2.97
C ASN A 292 -2.76 -15.72 -1.89
N ASN A 293 -3.43 -16.03 -0.77
CA ASN A 293 -3.39 -15.16 0.40
C ASN A 293 -1.96 -15.01 0.95
N THR A 294 -1.59 -13.77 1.29
CA THR A 294 -0.26 -13.46 1.85
C THR A 294 -0.12 -13.86 3.31
N ASN A 295 -1.24 -14.02 4.03
CA ASN A 295 -1.28 -14.53 5.39
C ASN A 295 -1.59 -16.03 5.39
N ARG A 296 -0.58 -16.85 5.63
CA ARG A 296 -0.74 -18.31 5.64
C ARG A 296 -1.64 -18.83 6.77
N LEU A 297 -1.86 -18.06 7.84
CA LEU A 297 -2.76 -18.44 8.94
C LEU A 297 -4.20 -18.60 8.48
N VAL A 298 -4.61 -17.92 7.40
CA VAL A 298 -5.95 -18.05 6.81
C VAL A 298 -6.25 -19.49 6.36
N LYS A 299 -5.21 -20.24 5.98
CA LYS A 299 -5.35 -21.66 5.57
C LYS A 299 -5.20 -22.65 6.74
N ASN A 300 -4.85 -22.17 7.93
CA ASN A 300 -4.72 -23.02 9.11
C ASN A 300 -6.09 -23.18 9.78
N PRO A 301 -6.66 -24.41 9.88
CA PRO A 301 -7.98 -24.65 10.43
C PRO A 301 -8.09 -24.32 11.95
N GLU A 302 -6.96 -24.19 12.61
CA GLU A 302 -6.94 -23.77 14.03
C GLU A 302 -7.20 -22.27 14.22
N TRP A 303 -7.24 -21.48 13.17
CA TRP A 303 -7.47 -20.04 13.21
C TRP A 303 -8.82 -19.65 12.62
N GLU A 304 -9.63 -18.96 13.42
CA GLU A 304 -10.87 -18.32 12.99
C GLU A 304 -10.59 -16.83 12.72
N ILE A 305 -10.13 -16.51 11.47
CA ILE A 305 -9.76 -15.16 11.06
C ILE A 305 -10.92 -14.53 10.30
N GLY A 306 -11.46 -13.43 10.83
CA GLY A 306 -12.54 -12.69 10.19
C GLY A 306 -12.10 -11.56 9.28
N LEU A 307 -10.89 -11.02 9.48
CA LEU A 307 -10.29 -9.99 8.63
C LEU A 307 -8.77 -10.02 8.79
N GLN A 308 -8.02 -9.72 7.74
CA GLN A 308 -6.57 -9.61 7.86
C GLN A 308 -5.94 -8.73 6.78
N LYS A 309 -4.74 -8.24 7.04
CA LYS A 309 -3.84 -7.68 6.03
C LYS A 309 -2.39 -7.79 6.47
N THR A 310 -1.51 -8.19 5.55
CA THR A 310 -0.06 -8.17 5.73
C THR A 310 0.57 -6.99 5.02
N GLY A 311 1.74 -6.56 5.50
CA GLY A 311 2.54 -5.51 4.87
C GLY A 311 4.04 -5.80 4.96
N TYR A 312 4.79 -5.26 4.00
CA TYR A 312 6.26 -5.22 4.03
C TYR A 312 6.79 -4.16 3.05
N ILE A 313 7.61 -3.29 3.54
CA ILE A 313 8.65 -2.53 2.86
C ILE A 313 9.85 -2.47 3.81
N SER A 314 11.05 -2.17 3.31
CA SER A 314 12.25 -2.14 4.16
C SER A 314 12.11 -1.19 5.35
N GLU A 315 11.47 -0.06 5.16
CA GLU A 315 11.26 0.97 6.19
C GLU A 315 10.24 0.58 7.27
N ALA A 316 9.26 -0.27 6.91
CA ALA A 316 8.19 -0.72 7.81
C ALA A 316 8.48 -2.04 8.51
N GLY A 317 9.47 -2.82 8.02
CA GLY A 317 9.61 -4.20 8.45
C GLY A 317 8.40 -5.07 8.09
N GLN A 318 8.26 -6.22 8.72
CA GLN A 318 7.11 -7.11 8.51
C GLN A 318 5.93 -6.69 9.38
N CYS A 319 4.76 -6.46 8.76
CA CYS A 319 3.55 -5.99 9.43
C CYS A 319 2.39 -6.97 9.23
N LEU A 320 1.50 -7.05 10.24
CA LEU A 320 0.26 -7.82 10.20
C LEU A 320 -0.80 -7.12 11.04
N VAL A 321 -2.00 -7.00 10.50
CA VAL A 321 -3.21 -6.74 11.28
C VAL A 321 -4.20 -7.86 11.02
N MET A 322 -4.93 -8.27 12.05
CA MET A 322 -6.03 -9.22 11.89
C MET A 322 -7.08 -9.08 12.98
N GLN A 323 -8.30 -9.39 12.60
CA GLN A 323 -9.37 -9.72 13.52
C GLN A 323 -9.52 -11.24 13.53
N THR A 324 -9.58 -11.83 14.72
CA THR A 324 -9.66 -13.28 14.91
C THR A 324 -10.38 -13.63 16.20
N LYS A 325 -10.83 -14.89 16.31
CA LYS A 325 -11.42 -15.40 17.55
C LYS A 325 -10.43 -16.35 18.21
N VAL A 326 -10.10 -16.08 19.48
CA VAL A 326 -9.22 -16.90 20.32
C VAL A 326 -9.85 -17.06 21.70
N ALA A 327 -9.90 -18.28 22.23
CA ALA A 327 -10.48 -18.59 23.53
C ALA A 327 -11.89 -17.99 23.74
N GLY A 328 -12.71 -17.99 22.67
CA GLY A 328 -14.08 -17.47 22.69
C GLY A 328 -14.21 -15.93 22.58
N ARG A 329 -13.11 -15.19 22.58
CA ARG A 329 -13.07 -13.71 22.47
C ARG A 329 -12.76 -13.28 21.03
N LYS A 330 -13.43 -12.22 20.56
CA LYS A 330 -13.07 -11.57 19.28
C LYS A 330 -11.97 -10.56 19.53
N LEU A 331 -10.84 -10.76 18.90
CA LEU A 331 -9.64 -9.96 19.13
C LEU A 331 -9.20 -9.24 17.87
N ILE A 332 -8.71 -8.03 18.05
CA ILE A 332 -7.93 -7.30 17.06
C ILE A 332 -6.47 -7.39 17.46
N MET A 333 -5.64 -7.89 16.56
CA MET A 333 -4.20 -8.02 16.75
C MET A 333 -3.47 -7.14 15.71
N VAL A 334 -2.52 -6.33 16.16
CA VAL A 334 -1.66 -5.49 15.34
C VAL A 334 -0.21 -5.81 15.68
N PHE A 335 0.59 -6.12 14.66
CA PHE A 335 2.03 -6.34 14.76
C PHE A 335 2.72 -5.48 13.70
N LEU A 336 3.62 -4.57 14.12
CA LEU A 336 4.39 -3.72 13.21
C LEU A 336 5.88 -3.96 13.40
N ASP A 337 6.60 -3.79 12.31
CA ASP A 337 8.05 -3.85 12.26
C ASP A 337 8.61 -5.11 12.92
N SER A 338 8.08 -6.27 12.54
CA SER A 338 8.57 -7.55 13.04
C SER A 338 9.85 -7.96 12.32
N ALA A 339 10.87 -8.33 13.08
CA ALA A 339 12.19 -8.70 12.55
C ALA A 339 12.17 -10.13 11.99
N GLY A 340 12.34 -10.27 10.67
CA GLY A 340 12.39 -11.56 9.97
C GLY A 340 11.12 -11.91 9.20
N LYS A 341 11.27 -12.71 8.15
CA LYS A 341 10.25 -12.96 7.12
C LYS A 341 8.92 -13.52 7.65
N LEU A 342 8.96 -14.37 8.67
CA LEU A 342 7.78 -15.06 9.22
C LEU A 342 7.50 -14.66 10.67
N SER A 343 8.26 -13.76 11.24
CA SER A 343 8.22 -13.41 12.66
C SER A 343 6.86 -12.89 13.11
N ARG A 344 6.19 -12.03 12.30
CA ARG A 344 4.82 -11.55 12.60
C ARG A 344 3.79 -12.68 12.73
N ILE A 345 4.01 -13.81 12.03
CA ILE A 345 3.17 -15.00 12.14
C ILE A 345 3.47 -15.71 13.47
N GLY A 346 4.76 -15.89 13.79
CA GLY A 346 5.19 -16.44 15.07
C GLY A 346 4.73 -15.59 16.27
N ASP A 347 4.66 -14.26 16.10
CA ASP A 347 4.15 -13.37 17.13
C ASP A 347 2.64 -13.60 17.37
N ALA A 348 1.86 -13.74 16.30
CA ALA A 348 0.44 -14.09 16.41
C ALA A 348 0.23 -15.43 17.15
N GLU A 349 1.05 -16.46 16.82
CA GLU A 349 1.00 -17.77 17.50
C GLU A 349 1.37 -17.66 19.00
N ARG A 350 2.39 -16.84 19.36
CA ARG A 350 2.75 -16.61 20.77
C ARG A 350 1.60 -15.95 21.54
N VAL A 351 0.99 -14.92 20.95
CA VAL A 351 -0.16 -14.25 21.55
C VAL A 351 -1.34 -15.20 21.72
N ARG A 352 -1.65 -16.01 20.68
CA ARG A 352 -2.70 -17.03 20.77
C ARG A 352 -2.45 -18.00 21.93
N LYS A 353 -1.26 -18.63 21.97
CA LYS A 353 -0.89 -19.57 23.02
C LYS A 353 -0.96 -18.95 24.41
N TRP A 354 -0.48 -17.70 24.55
CA TRP A 354 -0.56 -16.98 25.81
C TRP A 354 -2.01 -16.79 26.26
N LEU A 355 -2.90 -16.36 25.37
CA LEU A 355 -4.33 -16.17 25.67
C LEU A 355 -5.01 -17.48 26.05
N GLU A 356 -4.73 -18.59 25.37
CA GLU A 356 -5.30 -19.91 25.65
C GLU A 356 -4.86 -20.48 27.02
N THR A 357 -3.65 -20.11 27.48
CA THR A 357 -3.08 -20.62 28.73
C THR A 357 -3.27 -19.69 29.93
N SER A 358 -3.60 -18.42 29.70
CA SER A 358 -3.71 -17.40 30.74
C SER A 358 -5.05 -17.47 31.51
N PRO A 359 -5.07 -17.14 32.84
CA PRO A 359 -6.31 -17.02 33.62
C PRO A 359 -7.29 -15.98 33.05
N ILE A 360 -6.79 -14.99 32.32
CA ILE A 360 -7.57 -13.91 31.64
C ILE A 360 -8.62 -14.49 30.69
N SER A 361 -8.34 -15.63 30.05
CA SER A 361 -9.28 -16.31 29.16
C SER A 361 -10.45 -16.96 29.90
N ARG A 362 -10.23 -17.39 31.15
CA ARG A 362 -11.25 -18.09 31.96
C ARG A 362 -12.27 -17.14 32.55
N ALA A 363 -11.90 -15.91 32.88
CA ALA A 363 -12.80 -14.91 33.46
C ALA A 363 -13.88 -14.45 32.48
N GLY A 364 -13.54 -14.27 31.18
CA GLY A 364 -14.48 -13.87 30.11
C GLY A 364 -15.49 -14.96 29.72
N ALA A 365 -15.16 -16.23 29.91
CA ALA A 365 -16.05 -17.35 29.60
C ALA A 365 -17.12 -17.57 30.72
N SER A 366 -16.77 -17.28 31.99
CA SER A 366 -17.65 -17.48 33.14
C SER A 366 -18.82 -16.48 33.21
N THR A 367 -18.63 -15.25 32.71
CA THR A 367 -19.67 -14.21 32.69
C THR A 367 -20.73 -14.40 31.60
N ARG A 368 -20.47 -15.19 30.57
CA ARG A 368 -21.46 -15.49 29.51
C ARG A 368 -22.37 -16.69 29.84
N SER A 369 -22.00 -17.53 30.79
CA SER A 369 -22.79 -18.72 31.20
C SER A 369 -23.94 -18.40 32.16
N HIS A 370 -24.05 -17.17 32.69
CA HIS A 370 -25.06 -16.79 33.68
C HIS A 370 -26.20 -15.93 33.15
N ASN A 371 -26.20 -15.60 31.84
CA ASN A 371 -27.25 -14.82 31.18
C ASN A 371 -27.81 -15.52 29.90
N GLY A 372 -27.96 -16.82 29.95
CA GLY A 372 -28.65 -17.64 28.94
C GLY A 372 -29.91 -18.27 29.49
#